data_77b2d1db86bffa90a76add1dc8e187c7
#
_entry.id   77b2d1db86bffa90a76add1dc8e187c7
#
_cell.length_a   1.000
_cell.length_b   1.000
_cell.length_c   1.000
_cell.angle_alpha   90.00
_cell.angle_beta   90.00
_cell.angle_gamma   90.00
#
_symmetry.space_group_name_H-M   'P 1'
#
loop_
_entity.id
_entity.type
_entity.pdbx_description
1 polymer ?
#
loop_
_entity_poly.entity_id
_entity_poly.type
_entity_poly.pdbx_seq_one_letter_code
_entity_poly.pdbx_strand_id
1 'polypeptide(L)'
;LGDVYKRQKSGIEKAETIAGRTNFIKTHGMTVIDDCYNANPVSMKSSIEVLSHAKGRTIAVLGDMGELGSDEKKLHHEVGEAVGENHIHTLFAAGELAKEYAAGAAEKSSDVDIHYFEDRETMTQELLSYVKEGDTILVKASHFMEFPKVVEALSE
;
A
#
# COMPACT_ATOMS: atom_id res chain seq x y z
N LEU A 1 -15.61 -2.05 -13.53
CA LEU A 1 -14.41 -2.08 -12.67
C LEU A 1 -14.51 -3.15 -11.59
N GLY A 2 -15.64 -3.28 -10.94
CA GLY A 2 -15.84 -4.29 -9.91
C GLY A 2 -15.66 -5.70 -10.45
N ASP A 3 -16.10 -5.97 -11.65
CA ASP A 3 -15.96 -7.29 -12.27
C ASP A 3 -14.52 -7.56 -12.64
N VAL A 4 -13.81 -6.56 -13.14
CA VAL A 4 -12.39 -6.69 -13.46
C VAL A 4 -11.60 -6.96 -12.19
N TYR A 5 -11.89 -6.22 -11.13
CA TYR A 5 -11.24 -6.40 -9.83
C TYR A 5 -11.49 -7.81 -9.28
N LYS A 6 -12.73 -8.28 -9.34
CA LYS A 6 -13.05 -9.63 -8.86
C LYS A 6 -12.36 -10.72 -9.65
N ARG A 7 -12.27 -10.56 -10.98
CA ARG A 7 -11.55 -11.52 -11.80
C ARG A 7 -10.07 -11.49 -11.53
N GLN A 8 -9.49 -10.31 -11.37
CA GLN A 8 -8.09 -10.18 -11.00
C GLN A 8 -7.83 -10.85 -9.67
N LYS A 9 -8.71 -10.63 -8.71
CA LYS A 9 -8.59 -11.23 -7.39
C LYS A 9 -8.55 -12.76 -7.48
N SER A 10 -9.51 -13.37 -8.18
CA SER A 10 -9.53 -14.82 -8.32
C SER A 10 -8.32 -15.33 -9.09
N GLY A 11 -7.96 -14.66 -10.17
CA GLY A 11 -6.80 -15.03 -10.98
C GLY A 11 -5.50 -14.85 -10.23
N ILE A 12 -5.38 -13.75 -9.48
CA ILE A 12 -4.18 -13.47 -8.71
C ILE A 12 -4.04 -14.45 -7.55
N GLU A 13 -5.12 -14.78 -6.87
CA GLU A 13 -5.07 -15.75 -5.78
C GLU A 13 -4.50 -17.10 -6.25
N LYS A 14 -4.89 -17.53 -7.44
CA LYS A 14 -4.34 -18.75 -8.03
C LYS A 14 -2.90 -18.56 -8.49
N ALA A 15 -2.62 -17.42 -9.12
CA ALA A 15 -1.30 -17.12 -9.66
C ALA A 15 -0.28 -16.88 -8.56
N GLU A 16 -0.68 -16.25 -7.45
CA GLU A 16 0.25 -15.92 -6.40
C GLU A 16 0.60 -17.11 -5.55
N THR A 17 -0.24 -18.12 -5.52
CA THR A 17 0.15 -19.40 -4.97
C THR A 17 1.39 -19.90 -5.73
N ILE A 18 1.48 -19.53 -7.02
CA ILE A 18 2.59 -19.89 -7.87
C ILE A 18 3.72 -18.86 -7.74
N ALA A 19 3.39 -17.58 -7.85
CA ALA A 19 4.38 -16.51 -7.86
C ALA A 19 4.85 -16.11 -6.47
N GLY A 20 4.00 -16.23 -5.46
CA GLY A 20 4.33 -15.91 -4.08
C GLY A 20 4.57 -14.43 -3.84
N ARG A 21 4.00 -13.52 -4.63
CA ARG A 21 4.32 -12.10 -4.56
C ARG A 21 3.16 -11.20 -4.15
N THR A 22 1.96 -11.51 -4.60
CA THR A 22 0.78 -10.69 -4.30
C THR A 22 -0.33 -11.59 -3.81
N ASN A 23 -0.91 -11.26 -2.68
CA ASN A 23 -1.92 -12.09 -2.06
C ASN A 23 -3.11 -11.23 -1.64
N PHE A 24 -4.32 -11.71 -1.93
CA PHE A 24 -5.55 -11.05 -1.49
C PHE A 24 -6.10 -11.82 -0.30
N ILE A 25 -6.12 -11.18 0.86
CA ILE A 25 -6.50 -11.80 2.12
C ILE A 25 -7.81 -11.17 2.62
N LYS A 26 -8.79 -12.01 2.91
CA LYS A 26 -10.03 -11.55 3.55
C LYS A 26 -9.88 -11.75 5.05
N THR A 27 -10.02 -10.67 5.80
CA THR A 27 -9.89 -10.73 7.25
C THR A 27 -10.72 -9.60 7.90
N HIS A 28 -11.49 -9.93 8.92
CA HIS A 28 -12.30 -8.97 9.68
C HIS A 28 -13.18 -8.06 8.82
N GLY A 29 -13.72 -8.60 7.71
CA GLY A 29 -14.56 -7.82 6.80
C GLY A 29 -13.78 -6.89 5.88
N MET A 30 -12.46 -6.95 5.91
CA MET A 30 -11.56 -6.16 5.06
C MET A 30 -10.93 -7.03 3.99
N THR A 31 -10.35 -6.38 2.98
CA THR A 31 -9.50 -7.04 2.00
C THR A 31 -8.09 -6.46 2.14
N VAL A 32 -7.12 -7.30 2.43
CA VAL A 32 -5.71 -6.89 2.51
C VAL A 32 -5.01 -7.39 1.26
N ILE A 33 -4.37 -6.47 0.54
CA ILE A 33 -3.55 -6.81 -0.62
C ILE A 33 -2.12 -6.89 -0.11
N ASP A 34 -1.66 -8.12 0.13
CA ASP A 34 -0.30 -8.39 0.60
C ASP A 34 0.63 -8.41 -0.61
N ASP A 35 1.37 -7.34 -0.79
CA ASP A 35 2.32 -7.18 -1.89
C ASP A 35 3.70 -6.82 -1.33
N CYS A 36 4.12 -7.56 -0.31
CA CYS A 36 5.30 -7.26 0.50
C CYS A 36 6.58 -7.95 0.03
N TYR A 37 6.57 -8.62 -1.11
CA TYR A 37 7.75 -9.34 -1.59
C TYR A 37 8.90 -8.37 -1.88
N ASN A 38 8.61 -7.30 -2.62
CA ASN A 38 9.59 -6.28 -2.95
C ASN A 38 8.86 -5.04 -3.46
N ALA A 39 9.59 -3.93 -3.55
CA ALA A 39 9.01 -2.69 -4.01
C ALA A 39 10.01 -1.91 -4.87
N ASN A 40 9.53 -1.42 -6.00
CA ASN A 40 10.24 -0.47 -6.85
C ASN A 40 9.21 0.52 -7.38
N PRO A 41 9.63 1.64 -7.98
CA PRO A 41 8.68 2.67 -8.40
C PRO A 41 7.59 2.17 -9.34
N VAL A 42 7.93 1.34 -10.31
CA VAL A 42 6.96 0.81 -11.28
C VAL A 42 5.95 -0.09 -10.59
N SER A 43 6.43 -1.05 -9.77
CA SER A 43 5.51 -1.97 -9.09
C SER A 43 4.64 -1.28 -8.06
N MET A 44 5.17 -0.24 -7.39
CA MET A 44 4.39 0.55 -6.45
C MET A 44 3.23 1.26 -7.14
N LYS A 45 3.52 1.92 -8.26
CA LYS A 45 2.48 2.63 -9.02
C LYS A 45 1.42 1.66 -9.56
N SER A 46 1.85 0.49 -10.04
CA SER A 46 0.91 -0.53 -10.52
C SER A 46 0.00 -1.04 -9.42
N SER A 47 0.54 -1.28 -8.24
CA SER A 47 -0.24 -1.76 -7.11
C SER A 47 -1.22 -0.71 -6.62
N ILE A 48 -0.82 0.56 -6.63
CA ILE A 48 -1.70 1.67 -6.27
C ILE A 48 -2.87 1.77 -7.25
N GLU A 49 -2.60 1.57 -8.53
CA GLU A 49 -3.66 1.56 -9.53
C GLU A 49 -4.65 0.42 -9.29
N VAL A 50 -4.15 -0.78 -8.98
CA VAL A 50 -5.01 -1.90 -8.63
C VAL A 50 -5.89 -1.55 -7.42
N LEU A 51 -5.29 -0.98 -6.39
CA LEU A 51 -6.02 -0.55 -5.20
C LEU A 51 -7.13 0.45 -5.54
N SER A 52 -6.87 1.35 -6.47
CA SER A 52 -7.83 2.40 -6.84
C SER A 52 -9.14 1.86 -7.41
N HIS A 53 -9.15 0.63 -7.89
CA HIS A 53 -10.35 0.00 -8.45
C HIS A 53 -11.20 -0.70 -7.40
N ALA A 54 -10.75 -0.77 -6.16
CA ALA A 54 -11.49 -1.40 -5.09
C ALA A 54 -12.70 -0.54 -4.70
N LYS A 55 -13.77 -1.19 -4.28
CA LYS A 55 -14.95 -0.51 -3.77
C LYS A 55 -14.74 -0.17 -2.30
N GLY A 56 -15.38 0.89 -1.84
CA GLY A 56 -15.26 1.33 -0.46
C GLY A 56 -14.00 2.12 -0.22
N ARG A 57 -13.61 2.19 1.04
CA ARG A 57 -12.46 3.01 1.42
C ARG A 57 -11.15 2.29 1.09
N THR A 58 -10.24 3.01 0.43
CA THR A 58 -8.93 2.48 0.02
C THR A 58 -7.83 3.06 0.90
N ILE A 59 -6.93 2.19 1.35
CA ILE A 59 -5.82 2.58 2.22
C ILE A 59 -4.53 2.01 1.62
N ALA A 60 -3.58 2.89 1.31
CA ALA A 60 -2.25 2.48 0.87
C ALA A 60 -1.31 2.54 2.07
N VAL A 61 -0.70 1.41 2.39
CA VAL A 61 0.26 1.28 3.50
C VAL A 61 1.61 1.01 2.87
N LEU A 62 2.44 2.04 2.80
CA LEU A 62 3.67 2.02 2.03
C LEU A 62 4.90 2.27 2.90
N GLY A 63 5.94 1.47 2.68
CA GLY A 63 7.23 1.67 3.32
C GLY A 63 8.31 2.00 2.30
N ASP A 64 9.51 2.29 2.80
CA ASP A 64 10.62 2.69 1.95
C ASP A 64 10.93 1.67 0.86
N MET A 65 11.32 2.17 -0.30
CA MET A 65 11.90 1.37 -1.38
C MET A 65 13.42 1.45 -1.28
N GLY A 66 14.08 0.30 -1.39
CA GLY A 66 15.53 0.23 -1.33
C GLY A 66 16.21 0.27 -2.69
N GLU A 67 17.50 0.47 -2.67
CA GLU A 67 18.37 0.31 -3.83
C GLU A 67 18.04 1.21 -5.02
N LEU A 68 17.57 2.43 -4.76
CA LEU A 68 17.21 3.37 -5.83
C LEU A 68 18.32 4.37 -6.18
N GLY A 69 19.40 4.39 -5.41
CA GLY A 69 20.51 5.31 -5.67
C GLY A 69 20.16 6.76 -5.33
N SER A 70 20.81 7.69 -6.05
CA SER A 70 20.70 9.11 -5.74
C SER A 70 19.32 9.71 -6.01
N ASP A 71 18.48 9.07 -6.80
CA ASP A 71 17.15 9.55 -7.13
C ASP A 71 16.09 9.05 -6.15
N GLU A 72 16.49 8.44 -5.05
CA GLU A 72 15.57 7.80 -4.12
C GLU A 72 14.45 8.72 -3.62
N LYS A 73 14.76 9.95 -3.28
CA LYS A 73 13.75 10.90 -2.80
C LYS A 73 12.74 11.26 -3.89
N LYS A 74 13.24 11.53 -5.08
CA LYS A 74 12.40 11.86 -6.23
C LYS A 74 11.46 10.72 -6.57
N LEU A 75 11.99 9.49 -6.56
CA LEU A 75 11.21 8.31 -6.91
C LEU A 75 10.12 8.02 -5.87
N HIS A 76 10.42 8.21 -4.59
CA HIS A 76 9.41 8.12 -3.55
C HIS A 76 8.34 9.18 -3.72
N HIS A 77 8.74 10.41 -4.04
CA HIS A 77 7.79 11.51 -4.26
C HIS A 77 6.83 11.17 -5.41
N GLU A 78 7.35 10.62 -6.51
CA GLU A 78 6.53 10.24 -7.67
C GLU A 78 5.50 9.15 -7.32
N VAL A 79 5.89 8.20 -6.47
CA VAL A 79 4.94 7.19 -6.00
C VAL A 79 3.84 7.85 -5.16
N GLY A 80 4.20 8.80 -4.32
CA GLY A 80 3.23 9.59 -3.57
C GLY A 80 2.26 10.34 -4.47
N GLU A 81 2.78 10.94 -5.55
CA GLU A 81 1.94 11.58 -6.55
C GLU A 81 0.91 10.61 -7.12
N ALA A 82 1.32 9.36 -7.36
CA ALA A 82 0.40 8.34 -7.87
C ALA A 82 -0.73 8.05 -6.88
N VAL A 83 -0.44 8.09 -5.58
CA VAL A 83 -1.48 7.93 -4.55
C VAL A 83 -2.54 9.02 -4.70
N GLY A 84 -2.10 10.27 -4.84
CA GLY A 84 -3.02 11.39 -5.03
C GLY A 84 -3.78 11.33 -6.35
N GLU A 85 -3.06 11.04 -7.43
CA GLU A 85 -3.66 10.98 -8.77
C GLU A 85 -4.69 9.86 -8.92
N ASN A 86 -4.51 8.78 -8.19
CA ASN A 86 -5.44 7.64 -8.20
C ASN A 86 -6.55 7.78 -7.16
N HIS A 87 -6.63 8.91 -6.50
CA HIS A 87 -7.70 9.22 -5.53
C HIS A 87 -7.84 8.17 -4.41
N ILE A 88 -6.71 7.68 -3.93
CA ILE A 88 -6.69 6.78 -2.78
C ILE A 88 -7.17 7.58 -1.56
N HIS A 89 -8.04 6.99 -0.74
CA HIS A 89 -8.64 7.70 0.39
C HIS A 89 -7.61 8.01 1.49
N THR A 90 -6.75 7.05 1.80
CA THR A 90 -5.84 7.19 2.94
C THR A 90 -4.46 6.63 2.60
N LEU A 91 -3.43 7.32 3.07
CA LEU A 91 -2.04 6.88 2.96
C LEU A 91 -1.46 6.74 4.36
N PHE A 92 -0.96 5.54 4.67
CA PHE A 92 -0.11 5.29 5.84
C PHE A 92 1.29 5.03 5.32
N ALA A 93 2.25 5.87 5.71
CA ALA A 93 3.61 5.79 5.20
C ALA A 93 4.58 5.66 6.37
N ALA A 94 5.49 4.68 6.31
CA ALA A 94 6.48 4.47 7.36
C ALA A 94 7.88 4.32 6.78
N GLY A 95 8.83 5.02 7.39
CA GLY A 95 10.23 4.95 7.02
C GLY A 95 10.83 6.33 6.81
N GLU A 96 12.14 6.36 6.63
CA GLU A 96 12.86 7.62 6.44
C GLU A 96 12.51 8.30 5.13
N LEU A 97 12.43 7.52 4.04
CA LEU A 97 12.10 8.03 2.71
C LEU A 97 10.60 8.15 2.48
N ALA A 98 9.81 7.48 3.30
CA ALA A 98 8.35 7.44 3.15
C ALA A 98 7.70 8.82 3.34
N LYS A 99 8.40 9.76 3.95
CA LYS A 99 7.89 11.14 4.05
C LYS A 99 7.73 11.78 2.67
N GLU A 100 8.48 11.30 1.68
CA GLU A 100 8.34 11.78 0.31
C GLU A 100 7.05 11.30 -0.33
N TYR A 101 6.56 10.11 0.06
CA TYR A 101 5.22 9.67 -0.35
C TYR A 101 4.17 10.66 0.13
N ALA A 102 4.28 11.05 1.39
CA ALA A 102 3.32 12.00 1.98
C ALA A 102 3.34 13.33 1.24
N ALA A 103 4.53 13.84 0.94
CA ALA A 103 4.69 15.10 0.22
C ALA A 103 4.10 15.02 -1.18
N GLY A 104 4.37 13.93 -1.91
CA GLY A 104 3.85 13.74 -3.26
C GLY A 104 2.34 13.62 -3.30
N ALA A 105 1.77 12.89 -2.36
CA ALA A 105 0.31 12.72 -2.27
C ALA A 105 -0.37 14.05 -1.97
N ALA A 106 0.16 14.80 -1.02
CA ALA A 106 -0.39 16.11 -0.65
C ALA A 106 -0.34 17.10 -1.82
N GLU A 107 0.71 17.01 -2.63
CA GLU A 107 0.87 17.89 -3.79
C GLU A 107 -0.21 17.65 -4.84
N LYS A 108 -0.62 16.39 -5.02
CA LYS A 108 -1.57 16.03 -6.09
C LYS A 108 -3.02 16.01 -5.63
N SER A 109 -3.29 15.90 -4.33
CA SER A 109 -4.67 15.86 -3.84
C SER A 109 -4.75 16.33 -2.40
N SER A 110 -5.68 17.23 -2.12
CA SER A 110 -5.96 17.67 -0.75
C SER A 110 -6.91 16.71 -0.03
N ASP A 111 -7.44 15.72 -0.75
CA ASP A 111 -8.44 14.79 -0.20
C ASP A 111 -7.87 13.52 0.41
N VAL A 112 -6.57 13.26 0.21
CA VAL A 112 -5.94 12.08 0.81
C VAL A 112 -5.70 12.33 2.30
N ASP A 113 -6.17 11.39 3.13
CA ASP A 113 -5.91 11.43 4.56
C ASP A 113 -4.53 10.80 4.79
N ILE A 114 -3.55 11.62 5.13
CA ILE A 114 -2.14 11.22 5.17
C ILE A 114 -1.65 11.05 6.60
N HIS A 115 -1.07 9.87 6.88
CA HIS A 115 -0.47 9.54 8.17
C HIS A 115 0.95 9.07 7.94
N TYR A 116 1.93 9.81 8.47
CA TYR A 116 3.35 9.48 8.33
C TYR A 116 3.94 9.07 9.67
N PHE A 117 4.79 8.04 9.64
CA PHE A 117 5.47 7.50 10.82
C PHE A 117 6.93 7.22 10.48
N GLU A 118 7.81 7.38 11.45
CA GLU A 118 9.22 7.07 11.25
C GLU A 118 9.48 5.56 11.22
N ASP A 119 8.66 4.78 11.93
CA ASP A 119 8.86 3.34 12.01
C ASP A 119 7.58 2.55 11.75
N ARG A 120 7.78 1.30 11.35
CA ARG A 120 6.68 0.39 11.02
C ARG A 120 5.81 0.05 12.22
N GLU A 121 6.41 -0.12 13.39
CA GLU A 121 5.67 -0.56 14.58
C GLU A 121 4.65 0.46 15.04
N THR A 122 5.05 1.72 15.12
CA THR A 122 4.15 2.81 15.48
C THR A 122 3.03 2.94 14.45
N MET A 123 3.40 2.87 13.17
CA MET A 123 2.42 2.91 12.09
C MET A 123 1.39 1.78 12.23
N THR A 124 1.87 0.57 12.51
CA THR A 124 0.98 -0.60 12.61
C THR A 124 -0.05 -0.41 13.71
N GLN A 125 0.37 0.11 14.87
CA GLN A 125 -0.55 0.34 15.98
C GLN A 125 -1.65 1.34 15.60
N GLU A 126 -1.27 2.43 14.94
CA GLU A 126 -2.23 3.43 14.50
C GLU A 126 -3.15 2.87 13.40
N LEU A 127 -2.59 2.07 12.50
CA LEU A 127 -3.35 1.45 11.42
C LEU A 127 -4.44 0.52 11.99
N LEU A 128 -4.10 -0.29 12.99
CA LEU A 128 -5.06 -1.20 13.60
C LEU A 128 -6.24 -0.47 14.23
N SER A 129 -6.02 0.73 14.75
CA SER A 129 -7.09 1.56 15.30
C SER A 129 -7.90 2.28 14.23
N TYR A 130 -7.34 2.40 13.04
CA TYR A 130 -7.94 3.17 11.94
C TYR A 130 -8.83 2.32 11.04
N VAL A 131 -8.42 1.09 10.76
CA VAL A 131 -9.10 0.23 9.77
C VAL A 131 -10.46 -0.22 10.27
N LYS A 132 -11.35 -0.50 9.33
CA LYS A 132 -12.68 -0.98 9.65
C LYS A 132 -13.22 -1.87 8.53
N GLU A 133 -14.29 -2.56 8.82
CA GLU A 133 -14.98 -3.41 7.86
C GLU A 133 -15.29 -2.62 6.58
N GLY A 134 -15.05 -3.24 5.44
CA GLY A 134 -15.27 -2.64 4.13
C GLY A 134 -14.02 -2.03 3.53
N ASP A 135 -12.95 -1.87 4.31
CA ASP A 135 -11.70 -1.29 3.80
C ASP A 135 -10.95 -2.27 2.89
N THR A 136 -10.27 -1.72 1.90
CA THR A 136 -9.27 -2.44 1.11
C THR A 136 -7.92 -1.79 1.37
N ILE A 137 -6.95 -2.59 1.79
CA ILE A 137 -5.67 -2.13 2.30
C ILE A 137 -4.53 -2.74 1.49
N LEU A 138 -3.77 -1.90 0.79
CA LEU A 138 -2.55 -2.35 0.09
C LEU A 138 -1.37 -2.22 1.03
N VAL A 139 -0.59 -3.29 1.22
CA VAL A 139 0.61 -3.26 2.06
C VAL A 139 1.81 -3.58 1.18
N LYS A 140 2.73 -2.63 1.03
CA LYS A 140 3.87 -2.76 0.12
C LYS A 140 5.08 -1.95 0.58
N ALA A 141 6.24 -2.61 0.57
CA ALA A 141 7.52 -1.99 0.90
C ALA A 141 8.66 -2.91 0.45
N SER A 142 9.87 -2.40 0.45
CA SER A 142 11.02 -3.25 0.22
C SER A 142 11.20 -4.25 1.35
N HIS A 143 11.84 -5.36 1.04
CA HIS A 143 11.98 -6.49 1.94
C HIS A 143 12.54 -6.10 3.32
N PHE A 144 13.52 -5.19 3.35
CA PHE A 144 14.16 -4.80 4.62
C PHE A 144 13.20 -4.11 5.60
N MET A 145 12.07 -3.62 5.13
CA MET A 145 11.08 -2.96 6.01
C MET A 145 10.24 -3.98 6.80
N GLU A 146 10.30 -5.24 6.45
CA GLU A 146 9.57 -6.32 7.13
C GLU A 146 8.06 -6.07 7.21
N PHE A 147 7.48 -5.58 6.14
CA PHE A 147 6.04 -5.30 6.07
C PHE A 147 5.13 -6.53 6.12
N PRO A 148 5.60 -7.77 5.88
CA PRO A 148 4.76 -8.93 6.23
C PRO A 148 4.24 -8.90 7.66
N LYS A 149 4.96 -8.24 8.57
CA LYS A 149 4.51 -8.09 9.96
C LYS A 149 3.27 -7.22 10.07
N VAL A 150 3.09 -6.25 9.15
CA VAL A 150 1.89 -5.41 9.10
C VAL A 150 0.69 -6.27 8.68
N VAL A 151 0.89 -7.10 7.64
CA VAL A 151 -0.15 -8.01 7.15
C VAL A 151 -0.57 -8.98 8.24
N GLU A 152 0.42 -9.54 8.95
CA GLU A 152 0.18 -10.45 10.05
C GLU A 152 -0.67 -9.80 11.14
N ALA A 153 -0.32 -8.57 11.52
CA ALA A 153 -1.07 -7.82 12.54
C ALA A 153 -2.51 -7.55 12.11
N LEU A 154 -2.73 -7.22 10.84
CA LEU A 154 -4.08 -6.98 10.31
C LEU A 154 -4.93 -8.25 10.30
N SER A 155 -4.28 -9.42 10.25
CA SER A 155 -4.96 -10.71 10.13
C SER A 155 -5.25 -11.38 11.47
N GLU A 156 -4.70 -10.87 12.55
CA GLU A 156 -4.94 -11.39 13.91
C GLU A 156 -6.38 -11.06 14.44
#